data_e96db407fa37d978a52e7505bea73727
#
_entry.id   e96db407fa37d978a52e7505bea73727
#
_cell.length_a   1.000
_cell.length_b   1.000
_cell.length_c   1.000
_cell.angle_alpha   90.00
_cell.angle_beta   90.00
_cell.angle_gamma   90.00
#
_symmetry.space_group_name_H-M   'P 1'
#
loop_
_entity.id
_entity.type
_entity.pdbx_description
1 polymer ?
#
loop_
_entity_poly.entity_id
_entity_poly.type
_entity_poly.pdbx_seq_one_letter_code
_entity_poly.pdbx_strand_id
1 'polypeptide(L)'
;MNEDKKSVLKEIIKQLHAGVPPAKVKEKFKQVLANTNSEDIARIEQELVKEGMPREELKRLCDVHLAVFGEQVQEQELHLVSGHPISILMEEHKVLLERADRLKIDVGMIEEACDVVYVGDALTELQGVVKDFVDAEKHYLREENVLFPIMEKHGISEPPAIMWMEHNQIRELKKKLRDLTEKWNSMSFEDFKTQLVEVASRLCEFLPSHFFKENNILFPSALQVIKDAEWGEVRKEFDEIGYCSFTPKHALTTLHATEGEEPKTEAVAEGVLHFETGSLSAEEVEALLDTIPLDVSFIDANDQVRYFNKAEKRIFVRTKAVLGRKVQMCHPQKSIHVVNKIVDAFKNGKKDVAAFWITLNDRFVHIRFFAVRGKGGKYLGAVEVVQDVTDIRKLEGQKRLLDWEFSGK
;
A
#
# COMPACT_ATOMS: atom_id res chain seq x y z
N MET A 1 12.21 -14.70 -25.27
CA MET A 1 13.11 -13.55 -24.99
C MET A 1 14.55 -13.96 -25.24
N ASN A 2 15.38 -13.10 -25.83
CA ASN A 2 16.74 -13.47 -26.22
C ASN A 2 17.65 -13.44 -24.98
N GLU A 3 18.37 -14.51 -24.66
CA GLU A 3 19.33 -14.58 -23.53
C GLU A 3 20.38 -13.45 -23.58
N ASP A 4 20.69 -12.96 -24.77
CA ASP A 4 21.60 -11.84 -24.98
C ASP A 4 21.12 -10.54 -24.33
N LYS A 5 19.80 -10.22 -24.39
CA LYS A 5 19.26 -8.99 -23.77
C LYS A 5 19.34 -9.03 -22.24
N LYS A 6 19.02 -10.16 -21.64
CA LYS A 6 19.12 -10.39 -20.21
C LYS A 6 20.55 -10.27 -19.71
N SER A 7 21.51 -10.82 -20.46
CA SER A 7 22.92 -10.72 -20.15
C SER A 7 23.43 -9.27 -20.20
N VAL A 8 23.00 -8.50 -21.20
CA VAL A 8 23.40 -7.09 -21.33
C VAL A 8 22.79 -6.24 -20.20
N LEU A 9 21.53 -6.47 -19.81
CA LEU A 9 20.91 -5.78 -18.67
C LEU A 9 21.62 -6.10 -17.35
N LYS A 10 21.96 -7.35 -17.11
CA LYS A 10 22.76 -7.76 -15.95
C LYS A 10 24.13 -7.07 -15.91
N GLU A 11 24.77 -6.94 -17.05
CA GLU A 11 26.07 -6.27 -17.15
C GLU A 11 25.97 -4.75 -16.89
N ILE A 12 24.91 -4.11 -17.39
CA ILE A 12 24.62 -2.69 -17.11
C ILE A 12 24.40 -2.49 -15.60
N ILE A 13 23.62 -3.35 -14.97
CA ILE A 13 23.37 -3.31 -13.53
C ILE A 13 24.67 -3.43 -12.74
N LYS A 14 25.52 -4.41 -13.09
CA LYS A 14 26.85 -4.56 -12.45
C LYS A 14 27.74 -3.32 -12.62
N GLN A 15 27.71 -2.69 -13.78
CA GLN A 15 28.47 -1.47 -14.03
C GLN A 15 27.98 -0.29 -13.19
N LEU A 16 26.67 -0.13 -13.04
CA LEU A 16 26.06 0.88 -12.18
C LEU A 16 26.42 0.62 -10.71
N HIS A 17 26.46 -0.64 -10.29
CA HIS A 17 26.95 -1.07 -8.99
C HIS A 17 28.40 -0.70 -8.74
N ALA A 18 29.23 -0.87 -9.75
CA ALA A 18 30.63 -0.49 -9.69
C ALA A 18 30.86 1.02 -9.70
N GLY A 19 29.77 1.84 -9.65
CA GLY A 19 29.86 3.30 -9.63
C GLY A 19 30.05 3.93 -10.98
N VAL A 20 29.84 3.21 -12.09
CA VAL A 20 29.87 3.81 -13.43
C VAL A 20 28.70 4.81 -13.57
N PRO A 21 28.97 6.06 -13.95
CA PRO A 21 27.91 7.06 -14.09
C PRO A 21 26.82 6.61 -15.06
N PRO A 22 25.53 6.82 -14.77
CA PRO A 22 24.39 6.45 -15.62
C PRO A 22 24.52 6.89 -17.08
N ALA A 23 25.08 8.07 -17.31
CA ALA A 23 25.31 8.61 -18.65
C ALA A 23 26.20 7.72 -19.54
N LYS A 24 27.13 6.95 -18.96
CA LYS A 24 28.03 6.06 -19.72
C LYS A 24 27.37 4.74 -20.15
N VAL A 25 26.34 4.30 -19.44
CA VAL A 25 25.58 3.08 -19.76
C VAL A 25 24.32 3.39 -20.56
N LYS A 26 23.95 4.67 -20.65
CA LYS A 26 22.73 5.19 -21.31
C LYS A 26 22.54 4.64 -22.73
N GLU A 27 23.54 4.67 -23.57
CA GLU A 27 23.43 4.21 -24.96
C GLU A 27 23.26 2.69 -25.12
N LYS A 28 23.96 1.90 -24.32
CA LYS A 28 23.78 0.44 -24.28
C LYS A 28 22.38 0.07 -23.79
N PHE A 29 21.91 0.79 -22.80
CA PHE A 29 20.61 0.60 -22.22
C PHE A 29 19.49 0.95 -23.21
N LYS A 30 19.59 2.06 -23.93
CA LYS A 30 18.68 2.44 -25.02
C LYS A 30 18.54 1.36 -26.09
N GLN A 31 19.65 0.77 -26.51
CA GLN A 31 19.66 -0.27 -27.55
C GLN A 31 18.95 -1.55 -27.10
N VAL A 32 19.07 -1.91 -25.83
CA VAL A 32 18.41 -3.10 -25.26
C VAL A 32 16.91 -2.87 -25.11
N LEU A 33 16.52 -1.66 -24.68
CA LEU A 33 15.13 -1.35 -24.36
C LEU A 33 14.31 -0.88 -25.56
N ALA A 34 14.92 -0.38 -26.62
CA ALA A 34 14.21 0.05 -27.83
C ALA A 34 13.26 -1.01 -28.43
N ASN A 35 13.43 -2.29 -28.05
CA ASN A 35 12.60 -3.42 -28.47
C ASN A 35 12.15 -4.29 -27.28
N THR A 36 11.98 -3.71 -26.10
CA THR A 36 11.60 -4.43 -24.88
C THR A 36 10.38 -3.73 -24.28
N ASN A 37 9.31 -4.44 -24.01
CA ASN A 37 8.12 -3.90 -23.36
C ASN A 37 8.29 -3.89 -21.83
N SER A 38 7.39 -3.22 -21.12
CA SER A 38 7.41 -3.10 -19.65
C SER A 38 7.28 -4.47 -18.94
N GLU A 39 6.55 -5.41 -19.53
CA GLU A 39 6.41 -6.79 -19.00
C GLU A 39 7.74 -7.56 -19.06
N ASP A 40 8.47 -7.45 -20.18
CA ASP A 40 9.78 -8.10 -20.33
C ASP A 40 10.77 -7.54 -19.29
N ILE A 41 10.72 -6.23 -19.02
CA ILE A 41 11.56 -5.57 -18.00
C ILE A 41 11.20 -6.12 -16.62
N ALA A 42 9.92 -6.09 -16.24
CA ALA A 42 9.45 -6.61 -14.96
C ALA A 42 9.83 -8.08 -14.75
N ARG A 43 9.78 -8.90 -15.80
CA ARG A 43 10.20 -10.30 -15.75
C ARG A 43 11.70 -10.46 -15.55
N ILE A 44 12.52 -9.63 -16.19
CA ILE A 44 13.98 -9.63 -15.99
C ILE A 44 14.32 -9.21 -14.57
N GLU A 45 13.70 -8.17 -14.06
CA GLU A 45 13.87 -7.69 -12.69
C GLU A 45 13.53 -8.78 -11.67
N GLN A 46 12.42 -9.48 -11.88
CA GLN A 46 12.02 -10.61 -11.05
C GLN A 46 13.04 -11.77 -11.09
N GLU A 47 13.63 -12.07 -12.24
CA GLU A 47 14.68 -13.07 -12.36
C GLU A 47 15.96 -12.64 -11.65
N LEU A 48 16.35 -11.36 -11.73
CA LEU A 48 17.52 -10.83 -11.04
C LEU A 48 17.39 -10.94 -9.52
N VAL A 49 16.20 -10.64 -8.99
CA VAL A 49 15.92 -10.83 -7.55
C VAL A 49 15.98 -12.31 -7.15
N LYS A 50 15.43 -13.22 -7.97
CA LYS A 50 15.55 -14.68 -7.74
C LYS A 50 17.00 -15.17 -7.76
N GLU A 51 17.87 -14.52 -8.52
CA GLU A 51 19.30 -14.81 -8.58
C GLU A 51 20.08 -14.16 -7.41
N GLY A 52 19.39 -13.47 -6.49
CA GLY A 52 19.96 -12.92 -5.26
C GLY A 52 20.31 -11.42 -5.31
N MET A 53 19.85 -10.68 -6.33
CA MET A 53 20.02 -9.24 -6.36
C MET A 53 19.15 -8.57 -5.28
N PRO A 54 19.71 -7.72 -4.40
CA PRO A 54 18.93 -6.96 -3.45
C PRO A 54 17.94 -6.00 -4.15
N ARG A 55 16.74 -5.84 -3.59
CA ARG A 55 15.71 -4.94 -4.15
C ARG A 55 16.11 -3.46 -4.13
N GLU A 56 16.94 -3.06 -3.17
CA GLU A 56 17.51 -1.71 -3.10
C GLU A 56 18.36 -1.38 -4.32
N GLU A 57 18.97 -2.39 -4.92
CA GLU A 57 19.79 -2.26 -6.12
C GLU A 57 18.93 -2.21 -7.38
N LEU A 58 17.85 -2.98 -7.38
CA LEU A 58 16.85 -2.91 -8.42
C LEU A 58 16.19 -1.52 -8.45
N LYS A 59 15.92 -0.93 -7.29
CA LYS A 59 15.43 0.45 -7.18
C LYS A 59 16.36 1.46 -7.86
N ARG A 60 17.68 1.34 -7.64
CA ARG A 60 18.68 2.18 -8.33
C ARG A 60 18.61 2.02 -9.85
N LEU A 61 18.29 0.82 -10.34
CA LEU A 61 18.09 0.58 -11.76
C LEU A 61 16.87 1.36 -12.29
N CYS A 62 15.77 1.35 -11.53
CA CYS A 62 14.59 2.16 -11.88
C CYS A 62 14.92 3.66 -11.93
N ASP A 63 15.74 4.18 -11.02
CA ASP A 63 16.22 5.57 -11.04
C ASP A 63 17.07 5.87 -12.27
N VAL A 64 17.86 4.90 -12.74
CA VAL A 64 18.63 5.00 -14.00
C VAL A 64 17.73 4.88 -15.22
N HIS A 65 16.70 4.05 -15.18
CA HIS A 65 15.64 4.03 -16.18
C HIS A 65 15.07 5.44 -16.39
N LEU A 66 14.73 6.12 -15.29
CA LEU A 66 14.25 7.50 -15.31
C LEU A 66 15.25 8.46 -15.96
N ALA A 67 16.53 8.41 -15.57
CA ALA A 67 17.57 9.29 -16.09
C ALA A 67 17.87 9.03 -17.58
N VAL A 68 17.62 7.81 -18.07
CA VAL A 68 17.86 7.41 -19.46
C VAL A 68 16.65 7.68 -20.35
N PHE A 69 15.45 7.51 -19.84
CA PHE A 69 14.20 7.58 -20.60
C PHE A 69 13.42 8.88 -20.40
N GLY A 70 13.64 9.61 -19.30
CA GLY A 70 12.92 10.86 -19.01
C GLY A 70 12.97 11.90 -20.14
N GLU A 71 13.97 11.80 -21.04
CA GLU A 71 14.06 12.63 -22.23
C GLU A 71 13.37 12.03 -23.47
N GLN A 72 12.94 10.76 -23.45
CA GLN A 72 12.43 10.05 -24.63
C GLN A 72 11.08 9.34 -24.44
N VAL A 73 10.64 9.13 -23.22
CA VAL A 73 9.27 8.70 -22.97
C VAL A 73 8.40 9.94 -23.15
N GLN A 74 7.91 10.15 -24.37
CA GLN A 74 6.62 10.82 -24.53
C GLN A 74 5.72 10.13 -23.53
N GLU A 75 5.12 10.91 -22.60
CA GLU A 75 4.05 10.41 -21.75
C GLU A 75 3.15 9.56 -22.64
N GLN A 76 3.17 8.24 -22.44
CA GLN A 76 2.18 7.41 -23.08
C GLN A 76 0.86 7.88 -22.48
N GLU A 77 0.15 8.75 -23.18
CA GLU A 77 -1.21 9.08 -22.82
C GLU A 77 -2.00 7.77 -22.86
N LEU A 78 -2.13 7.15 -21.70
CA LEU A 78 -3.01 6.02 -21.54
C LEU A 78 -4.42 6.55 -21.71
N HIS A 79 -4.99 6.41 -22.90
CA HIS A 79 -6.37 6.80 -23.20
C HIS A 79 -7.35 5.86 -22.49
N LEU A 80 -7.48 6.02 -21.18
CA LEU A 80 -8.39 5.27 -20.35
C LEU A 80 -9.71 6.02 -20.19
N VAL A 81 -10.79 5.27 -20.19
CA VAL A 81 -12.10 5.86 -19.91
C VAL A 81 -12.19 6.37 -18.48
N SER A 82 -12.95 7.45 -18.27
CA SER A 82 -13.22 7.96 -16.93
C SER A 82 -13.86 6.86 -16.08
N GLY A 83 -13.48 6.78 -14.81
CA GLY A 83 -13.92 5.73 -13.90
C GLY A 83 -13.07 4.45 -13.92
N HIS A 84 -12.15 4.30 -14.86
CA HIS A 84 -11.18 3.21 -14.81
C HIS A 84 -10.24 3.36 -13.62
N PRO A 85 -9.93 2.30 -12.83
CA PRO A 85 -9.08 2.39 -11.64
C PRO A 85 -7.75 3.10 -11.87
N ILE A 86 -7.04 2.76 -12.93
CA ILE A 86 -5.76 3.43 -13.29
C ILE A 86 -5.97 4.91 -13.62
N SER A 87 -7.05 5.26 -14.34
CA SER A 87 -7.36 6.66 -14.67
C SER A 87 -7.57 7.48 -13.39
N ILE A 88 -8.23 6.91 -12.39
CA ILE A 88 -8.45 7.58 -11.10
C ILE A 88 -7.11 7.86 -10.40
N LEU A 89 -6.22 6.87 -10.33
CA LEU A 89 -4.90 7.02 -9.73
C LEU A 89 -4.09 8.10 -10.45
N MET A 90 -4.09 8.10 -11.79
CA MET A 90 -3.37 9.10 -12.59
C MET A 90 -3.93 10.53 -12.41
N GLU A 91 -5.23 10.70 -12.25
CA GLU A 91 -5.83 12.00 -11.96
C GLU A 91 -5.45 12.50 -10.55
N GLU A 92 -5.35 11.60 -9.57
CA GLU A 92 -4.84 11.95 -8.25
C GLU A 92 -3.36 12.34 -8.27
N HIS A 93 -2.53 11.72 -9.11
CA HIS A 93 -1.13 12.13 -9.31
C HIS A 93 -1.02 13.58 -9.76
N LYS A 94 -1.87 14.01 -10.72
CA LYS A 94 -1.88 15.41 -11.19
C LYS A 94 -2.14 16.37 -10.03
N VAL A 95 -3.15 16.09 -9.20
CA VAL A 95 -3.46 16.93 -8.06
C VAL A 95 -2.31 16.92 -7.04
N LEU A 96 -1.72 15.77 -6.75
CA LEU A 96 -0.62 15.66 -5.79
C LEU A 96 0.65 16.38 -6.28
N LEU A 97 0.92 16.40 -7.59
CA LEU A 97 2.01 17.19 -8.17
C LEU A 97 1.74 18.70 -8.05
N GLU A 98 0.50 19.15 -8.30
CA GLU A 98 0.10 20.54 -8.05
C GLU A 98 0.29 20.93 -6.56
N ARG A 99 -0.04 20.01 -5.62
CA ARG A 99 0.22 20.21 -4.20
C ARG A 99 1.70 20.28 -3.86
N ALA A 100 2.54 19.49 -4.53
CA ALA A 100 3.99 19.54 -4.36
C ALA A 100 4.56 20.87 -4.86
N ASP A 101 4.07 21.39 -5.97
CA ASP A 101 4.47 22.71 -6.46
C ASP A 101 3.99 23.84 -5.54
N ARG A 102 2.77 23.74 -5.00
CA ARG A 102 2.29 24.68 -3.98
C ARG A 102 3.14 24.63 -2.71
N LEU A 103 3.51 23.42 -2.26
CA LEU A 103 4.41 23.23 -1.11
C LEU A 103 5.74 23.98 -1.30
N LYS A 104 6.35 23.90 -2.50
CA LYS A 104 7.59 24.62 -2.81
C LYS A 104 7.42 26.13 -2.65
N ILE A 105 6.30 26.66 -3.13
CA ILE A 105 6.01 28.11 -3.06
C ILE A 105 5.85 28.54 -1.60
N ASP A 106 5.02 27.83 -0.82
CA ASP A 106 4.73 28.19 0.58
C ASP A 106 5.99 28.10 1.44
N VAL A 107 6.80 27.04 1.24
CA VAL A 107 8.07 26.85 1.93
C VAL A 107 9.09 27.94 1.55
N GLY A 108 9.17 28.32 0.28
CA GLY A 108 10.03 29.43 -0.17
C GLY A 108 9.66 30.76 0.49
N MET A 109 8.36 31.08 0.62
CA MET A 109 7.90 32.27 1.33
C MET A 109 8.29 32.25 2.82
N ILE A 110 8.19 31.08 3.47
CA ILE A 110 8.57 30.90 4.87
C ILE A 110 10.08 31.00 5.04
N GLU A 111 10.88 30.44 4.13
CA GLU A 111 12.34 30.47 4.15
C GLU A 111 12.88 31.90 4.07
N GLU A 112 12.30 32.74 3.18
CA GLU A 112 12.72 34.13 2.96
C GLU A 112 12.27 35.07 4.10
N ALA A 113 11.29 34.68 4.92
CA ALA A 113 10.76 35.50 5.98
C ALA A 113 11.76 35.67 7.13
N CYS A 114 11.91 36.89 7.59
CA CYS A 114 12.77 37.23 8.74
C CYS A 114 12.05 37.04 10.10
N ASP A 115 10.73 36.99 10.14
CA ASP A 115 9.94 36.78 11.35
C ASP A 115 8.65 36.02 11.04
N VAL A 116 8.19 35.21 12.01
CA VAL A 116 6.95 34.43 11.95
C VAL A 116 5.69 35.28 11.72
N VAL A 117 5.71 36.54 12.13
CA VAL A 117 4.59 37.47 11.94
C VAL A 117 4.23 37.67 10.46
N TYR A 118 5.17 37.45 9.55
CA TYR A 118 4.99 37.65 8.10
C TYR A 118 4.55 36.39 7.36
N VAL A 119 4.42 35.23 8.01
CA VAL A 119 4.17 33.93 7.34
C VAL A 119 2.80 33.33 7.69
N GLY A 120 1.91 34.05 8.34
CA GLY A 120 0.61 33.51 8.81
C GLY A 120 -0.21 32.87 7.67
N ASP A 121 -0.30 33.55 6.51
CA ASP A 121 -1.03 33.04 5.35
C ASP A 121 -0.32 31.82 4.74
N ALA A 122 1.01 31.88 4.57
CA ALA A 122 1.80 30.78 4.04
C ALA A 122 1.74 29.54 4.96
N LEU A 123 1.72 29.71 6.28
CA LEU A 123 1.52 28.60 7.22
C LEU A 123 0.13 27.99 7.11
N THR A 124 -0.90 28.80 6.88
CA THR A 124 -2.27 28.32 6.71
C THR A 124 -2.41 27.50 5.42
N GLU A 125 -1.87 28.00 4.31
CA GLU A 125 -1.84 27.31 3.03
C GLU A 125 -1.03 26.00 3.14
N LEU A 126 0.15 26.05 3.75
CA LEU A 126 0.99 24.90 4.02
C LEU A 126 0.23 23.81 4.80
N GLN A 127 -0.53 24.18 5.85
CA GLN A 127 -1.35 23.22 6.59
C GLN A 127 -2.42 22.56 5.71
N GLY A 128 -3.01 23.32 4.79
CA GLY A 128 -3.96 22.79 3.79
C GLY A 128 -3.31 21.75 2.88
N VAL A 129 -2.14 22.07 2.32
CA VAL A 129 -1.36 21.15 1.47
C VAL A 129 -0.95 19.89 2.24
N VAL A 130 -0.49 20.04 3.47
CA VAL A 130 -0.11 18.90 4.33
C VAL A 130 -1.31 18.01 4.62
N LYS A 131 -2.50 18.57 4.81
CA LYS A 131 -3.74 17.80 5.00
C LYS A 131 -4.05 16.93 3.76
N ASP A 132 -3.89 17.48 2.55
CA ASP A 132 -4.10 16.74 1.31
C ASP A 132 -3.07 15.60 1.19
N PHE A 133 -1.80 15.84 1.51
CA PHE A 133 -0.79 14.77 1.53
C PHE A 133 -1.09 13.68 2.57
N VAL A 134 -1.68 14.02 3.71
CA VAL A 134 -2.11 13.01 4.70
C VAL A 134 -3.28 12.19 4.16
N ASP A 135 -4.29 12.84 3.55
CA ASP A 135 -5.46 12.16 2.96
C ASP A 135 -5.10 11.28 1.74
N ALA A 136 -3.98 11.56 1.07
CA ALA A 136 -3.43 10.72 0.01
C ALA A 136 -3.10 9.27 0.46
N GLU A 137 -3.25 8.94 1.74
CA GLU A 137 -3.11 7.55 2.21
C GLU A 137 -4.07 6.59 1.51
N LYS A 138 -5.28 7.03 1.17
CA LYS A 138 -6.25 6.20 0.44
C LYS A 138 -5.78 5.82 -0.96
N HIS A 139 -5.00 6.67 -1.61
CA HIS A 139 -4.35 6.37 -2.88
C HIS A 139 -3.45 5.13 -2.75
N TYR A 140 -2.49 5.18 -1.83
CA TYR A 140 -1.55 4.07 -1.60
C TYR A 140 -2.25 2.80 -1.10
N LEU A 141 -3.30 2.93 -0.28
CA LEU A 141 -4.07 1.78 0.19
C LEU A 141 -4.77 1.03 -0.95
N ARG A 142 -5.27 1.73 -1.97
CA ARG A 142 -5.88 1.11 -3.16
C ARG A 142 -4.85 0.36 -3.99
N GLU A 143 -3.66 0.92 -4.15
CA GLU A 143 -2.57 0.24 -4.85
C GLU A 143 -2.09 -0.99 -4.06
N GLU A 144 -1.74 -0.81 -2.81
CA GLU A 144 -1.16 -1.87 -1.96
C GLU A 144 -2.11 -3.02 -1.66
N ASN A 145 -3.41 -2.76 -1.54
CA ASN A 145 -4.40 -3.76 -1.12
C ASN A 145 -5.27 -4.28 -2.27
N VAL A 146 -5.25 -3.65 -3.43
CA VAL A 146 -6.05 -4.10 -4.60
C VAL A 146 -5.16 -4.33 -5.80
N LEU A 147 -4.52 -3.26 -6.34
CA LEU A 147 -3.78 -3.33 -7.59
C LEU A 147 -2.57 -4.29 -7.49
N PHE A 148 -1.73 -4.14 -6.46
CA PHE A 148 -0.54 -4.97 -6.28
C PHE A 148 -0.88 -6.46 -6.12
N PRO A 149 -1.85 -6.86 -5.26
CA PRO A 149 -2.24 -8.26 -5.13
C PRO A 149 -2.73 -8.89 -6.45
N ILE A 150 -3.42 -8.13 -7.29
CA ILE A 150 -3.89 -8.64 -8.58
C ILE A 150 -2.72 -8.79 -9.55
N MET A 151 -1.82 -7.82 -9.64
CA MET A 151 -0.60 -7.93 -10.45
C MET A 151 0.25 -9.14 -10.03
N GLU A 152 0.39 -9.38 -8.73
CA GLU A 152 1.11 -10.54 -8.17
C GLU A 152 0.46 -11.87 -8.57
N LYS A 153 -0.88 -11.94 -8.58
CA LYS A 153 -1.62 -13.12 -9.08
C LYS A 153 -1.31 -13.41 -10.56
N HIS A 154 -1.07 -12.37 -11.34
CA HIS A 154 -0.66 -12.45 -12.73
C HIS A 154 0.87 -12.58 -12.94
N GLY A 155 1.62 -12.77 -11.86
CA GLY A 155 3.06 -13.07 -11.90
C GLY A 155 3.99 -11.87 -11.91
N ILE A 156 3.49 -10.65 -11.70
CA ILE A 156 4.28 -9.42 -11.57
C ILE A 156 4.35 -9.01 -10.09
N SER A 157 5.51 -9.20 -9.47
CA SER A 157 5.71 -8.93 -8.04
C SER A 157 6.75 -7.87 -7.71
N GLU A 158 7.76 -7.67 -8.56
CA GLU A 158 8.87 -6.77 -8.22
C GLU A 158 8.51 -5.28 -8.34
N PRO A 159 7.85 -4.78 -9.42
CA PRO A 159 7.39 -3.39 -9.45
C PRO A 159 6.48 -3.03 -8.27
N PRO A 160 5.44 -3.81 -7.91
CA PRO A 160 4.66 -3.60 -6.69
C PRO A 160 5.49 -3.51 -5.42
N ALA A 161 6.47 -4.42 -5.24
CA ALA A 161 7.32 -4.42 -4.05
C ALA A 161 8.19 -3.17 -3.93
N ILE A 162 8.72 -2.66 -5.06
CA ILE A 162 9.50 -1.42 -5.10
C ILE A 162 8.61 -0.23 -4.78
N MET A 163 7.41 -0.12 -5.38
CA MET A 163 6.47 0.97 -5.09
C MET A 163 6.08 0.97 -3.61
N TRP A 164 5.82 -0.19 -3.01
CA TRP A 164 5.56 -0.26 -1.57
C TRP A 164 6.70 0.27 -0.71
N MET A 165 7.95 -0.01 -1.07
CA MET A 165 9.12 0.56 -0.37
C MET A 165 9.14 2.09 -0.49
N GLU A 166 8.79 2.63 -1.65
CA GLU A 166 8.72 4.07 -1.90
C GLU A 166 7.55 4.72 -1.13
N HIS A 167 6.37 4.10 -1.09
CA HIS A 167 5.25 4.54 -0.25
C HIS A 167 5.65 4.71 1.22
N ASN A 168 6.43 3.76 1.77
CA ASN A 168 6.92 3.89 3.14
C ASN A 168 7.82 5.11 3.32
N GLN A 169 8.68 5.43 2.35
CA GLN A 169 9.52 6.62 2.38
C GLN A 169 8.70 7.91 2.30
N ILE A 170 7.70 7.94 1.42
CA ILE A 170 6.75 9.06 1.30
C ILE A 170 5.98 9.25 2.61
N ARG A 171 5.49 8.18 3.24
CA ARG A 171 4.82 8.22 4.54
C ARG A 171 5.68 8.84 5.62
N GLU A 172 6.96 8.47 5.69
CA GLU A 172 7.90 9.05 6.65
C GLU A 172 8.12 10.55 6.41
N LEU A 173 8.24 10.98 5.16
CA LEU A 173 8.38 12.40 4.81
C LEU A 173 7.09 13.19 5.13
N LYS A 174 5.93 12.66 4.75
CA LYS A 174 4.61 13.26 5.05
C LYS A 174 4.39 13.39 6.55
N LYS A 175 4.76 12.36 7.33
CA LYS A 175 4.68 12.39 8.78
C LYS A 175 5.56 13.48 9.38
N LYS A 176 6.82 13.58 8.94
CA LYS A 176 7.75 14.63 9.40
C LYS A 176 7.20 16.02 9.06
N LEU A 177 6.71 16.21 7.83
CA LEU A 177 6.14 17.47 7.39
C LEU A 177 4.93 17.86 8.23
N ARG A 178 4.00 16.94 8.49
CA ARG A 178 2.87 17.15 9.38
C ARG A 178 3.32 17.52 10.79
N ASP A 179 4.20 16.72 11.39
CA ASP A 179 4.66 16.93 12.76
C ASP A 179 5.36 18.31 12.91
N LEU A 180 6.09 18.77 11.89
CA LEU A 180 6.68 20.11 11.84
C LEU A 180 5.62 21.20 11.77
N THR A 181 4.62 21.06 10.90
CA THR A 181 3.57 22.06 10.72
C THR A 181 2.59 22.13 11.90
N GLU A 182 2.40 21.03 12.64
CA GLU A 182 1.59 21.01 13.87
C GLU A 182 2.34 21.62 15.08
N LYS A 183 3.66 21.44 15.14
CA LYS A 183 4.50 21.81 16.29
C LYS A 183 5.43 22.99 16.01
N TRP A 184 5.20 23.74 14.95
CA TRP A 184 6.08 24.84 14.53
C TRP A 184 6.40 25.83 15.63
N ASN A 185 5.46 26.12 16.53
CA ASN A 185 5.60 27.04 17.65
C ASN A 185 6.33 26.47 18.87
N SER A 186 6.71 25.18 18.85
CA SER A 186 7.46 24.52 19.93
C SER A 186 8.97 24.54 19.75
N MET A 187 9.46 25.18 18.68
CA MET A 187 10.88 25.31 18.34
C MET A 187 11.19 26.74 17.89
N SER A 188 12.48 27.06 17.69
CA SER A 188 12.82 28.37 17.13
C SER A 188 12.37 28.47 15.67
N PHE A 189 12.05 29.69 15.21
CA PHE A 189 11.61 29.90 13.82
C PHE A 189 12.69 29.49 12.82
N GLU A 190 13.96 29.71 13.12
CA GLU A 190 15.08 29.29 12.26
C GLU A 190 15.23 27.76 12.19
N ASP A 191 15.08 27.05 13.31
CA ASP A 191 15.07 25.58 13.31
C ASP A 191 13.88 25.02 12.52
N PHE A 192 12.71 25.65 12.66
CA PHE A 192 11.53 25.29 11.90
C PHE A 192 11.77 25.47 10.42
N LYS A 193 12.27 26.62 9.95
CA LYS A 193 12.58 26.87 8.53
C LYS A 193 13.54 25.82 7.98
N THR A 194 14.66 25.60 8.68
CA THR A 194 15.69 24.67 8.24
C THR A 194 15.13 23.24 8.04
N GLN A 195 14.38 22.75 9.02
CA GLN A 195 13.80 21.41 8.94
C GLN A 195 12.68 21.33 7.90
N LEU A 196 11.87 22.40 7.78
CA LEU A 196 10.78 22.46 6.80
C LEU A 196 11.33 22.40 5.37
N VAL A 197 12.34 23.22 5.05
CA VAL A 197 13.00 23.25 3.74
C VAL A 197 13.58 21.86 3.41
N GLU A 198 14.29 21.23 4.34
CA GLU A 198 14.87 19.92 4.13
C GLU A 198 13.80 18.86 3.78
N VAL A 199 12.74 18.78 4.61
CA VAL A 199 11.70 17.75 4.43
C VAL A 199 10.87 18.01 3.18
N ALA A 200 10.48 19.25 2.93
CA ALA A 200 9.69 19.65 1.77
C ALA A 200 10.45 19.42 0.46
N SER A 201 11.72 19.83 0.39
CA SER A 201 12.55 19.60 -0.81
C SER A 201 12.65 18.13 -1.14
N ARG A 202 12.93 17.28 -0.15
CA ARG A 202 12.99 15.82 -0.34
C ARG A 202 11.67 15.23 -0.83
N LEU A 203 10.53 15.68 -0.27
CA LEU A 203 9.22 15.21 -0.71
C LEU A 203 8.91 15.65 -2.14
N CYS A 204 9.19 16.92 -2.46
CA CYS A 204 8.97 17.50 -3.78
C CYS A 204 9.89 16.93 -4.88
N GLU A 205 11.04 16.41 -4.53
CA GLU A 205 11.91 15.67 -5.45
C GLU A 205 11.45 14.22 -5.64
N PHE A 206 10.95 13.60 -4.56
CA PHE A 206 10.62 12.19 -4.55
C PHE A 206 9.30 11.89 -5.28
N LEU A 207 8.24 12.69 -5.04
CA LEU A 207 6.90 12.44 -5.61
C LEU A 207 6.88 12.38 -7.14
N PRO A 208 7.47 13.35 -7.89
CA PRO A 208 7.49 13.26 -9.36
C PRO A 208 8.19 12.00 -9.89
N SER A 209 9.30 11.61 -9.26
CA SER A 209 10.02 10.38 -9.62
C SER A 209 9.19 9.13 -9.37
N HIS A 210 8.49 9.09 -8.23
CA HIS A 210 7.61 7.99 -7.86
C HIS A 210 6.44 7.85 -8.84
N PHE A 211 5.67 8.91 -9.06
CA PHE A 211 4.53 8.91 -9.98
C PHE A 211 4.93 8.65 -11.43
N PHE A 212 6.12 9.08 -11.83
CA PHE A 212 6.64 8.71 -13.14
C PHE A 212 6.81 7.21 -13.30
N LYS A 213 7.35 6.51 -12.27
CA LYS A 213 7.50 5.04 -12.28
C LYS A 213 6.15 4.35 -12.34
N GLU A 214 5.17 4.84 -11.60
CA GLU A 214 3.81 4.29 -11.64
C GLU A 214 3.17 4.48 -13.01
N ASN A 215 3.18 5.69 -13.52
CA ASN A 215 2.55 6.01 -14.81
C ASN A 215 3.21 5.30 -16.00
N ASN A 216 4.52 5.07 -15.97
CA ASN A 216 5.26 4.56 -17.13
C ASN A 216 5.71 3.09 -17.00
N ILE A 217 5.70 2.52 -15.81
CA ILE A 217 6.13 1.13 -15.58
C ILE A 217 5.00 0.32 -14.93
N LEU A 218 4.53 0.72 -13.76
CA LEU A 218 3.57 -0.05 -12.98
C LEU A 218 2.22 -0.17 -13.69
N PHE A 219 1.61 0.97 -14.05
CA PHE A 219 0.27 1.00 -14.66
C PHE A 219 0.24 0.37 -16.05
N PRO A 220 1.18 0.63 -16.96
CA PRO A 220 1.24 -0.12 -18.21
C PRO A 220 1.39 -1.63 -18.02
N SER A 221 2.20 -2.07 -17.05
CA SER A 221 2.33 -3.49 -16.72
C SER A 221 1.03 -4.08 -16.18
N ALA A 222 0.30 -3.34 -15.33
CA ALA A 222 -1.01 -3.74 -14.83
C ALA A 222 -2.03 -3.91 -15.97
N LEU A 223 -2.10 -2.94 -16.88
CA LEU A 223 -3.01 -2.97 -18.04
C LEU A 223 -2.72 -4.12 -19.00
N GLN A 224 -1.49 -4.60 -19.08
CA GLN A 224 -1.11 -5.74 -19.91
C GLN A 224 -1.52 -7.09 -19.31
N VAL A 225 -1.46 -7.23 -17.99
CA VAL A 225 -1.66 -8.54 -17.35
C VAL A 225 -3.04 -8.73 -16.74
N ILE A 226 -3.68 -7.66 -16.27
CA ILE A 226 -5.03 -7.70 -15.69
C ILE A 226 -6.05 -7.72 -16.82
N LYS A 227 -6.94 -8.70 -16.83
CA LYS A 227 -7.95 -8.89 -17.87
C LYS A 227 -9.08 -7.87 -17.73
N ASP A 228 -9.71 -7.51 -18.85
CA ASP A 228 -10.82 -6.56 -18.88
C ASP A 228 -11.94 -6.89 -17.88
N ALA A 229 -12.26 -8.18 -17.73
CA ALA A 229 -13.29 -8.64 -16.80
C ALA A 229 -12.94 -8.44 -15.32
N GLU A 230 -11.66 -8.31 -14.97
CA GLU A 230 -11.20 -8.15 -13.58
C GLU A 230 -11.25 -6.68 -13.13
N TRP A 231 -11.18 -5.73 -14.06
CA TRP A 231 -11.20 -4.29 -13.74
C TRP A 231 -12.48 -3.84 -13.04
N GLY A 232 -13.60 -4.52 -13.28
CA GLY A 232 -14.86 -4.27 -12.58
C GLY A 232 -14.74 -4.58 -11.07
N GLU A 233 -14.09 -5.68 -10.70
CA GLU A 233 -13.84 -6.03 -9.29
C GLU A 233 -12.80 -5.09 -8.66
N VAL A 234 -11.72 -4.76 -9.38
CA VAL A 234 -10.74 -3.75 -8.94
C VAL A 234 -11.44 -2.44 -8.58
N ARG A 235 -12.39 -1.99 -9.42
CA ARG A 235 -13.15 -0.77 -9.18
C ARG A 235 -14.02 -0.87 -7.92
N LYS A 236 -14.73 -1.97 -7.72
CA LYS A 236 -15.56 -2.20 -6.51
C LYS A 236 -14.69 -2.18 -5.24
N GLU A 237 -13.53 -2.83 -5.25
CA GLU A 237 -12.62 -2.83 -4.11
C GLU A 237 -12.02 -1.43 -3.87
N PHE A 238 -11.78 -0.63 -4.91
CA PHE A 238 -11.41 0.79 -4.78
C PHE A 238 -12.51 1.61 -4.12
N ASP A 239 -13.78 1.38 -4.50
CA ASP A 239 -14.95 2.04 -3.91
C ASP A 239 -15.09 1.68 -2.41
N GLU A 240 -14.78 0.44 -2.02
CA GLU A 240 -14.78 -0.01 -0.62
C GLU A 240 -13.72 0.71 0.23
N ILE A 241 -12.50 0.91 -0.29
CA ILE A 241 -11.43 1.67 0.38
C ILE A 241 -11.77 3.16 0.42
N GLY A 242 -12.44 3.65 -0.61
CA GLY A 242 -12.80 5.05 -0.80
C GLY A 242 -11.69 5.87 -1.46
N TYR A 243 -11.97 7.15 -1.64
CA TYR A 243 -11.18 8.10 -2.42
C TYR A 243 -10.65 9.23 -1.55
N CYS A 244 -9.59 9.89 -2.02
CA CYS A 244 -9.05 11.08 -1.39
C CYS A 244 -10.08 12.22 -1.51
N SER A 245 -10.10 13.15 -0.56
CA SER A 245 -11.03 14.29 -0.59
C SER A 245 -10.81 15.20 -1.81
N PHE A 246 -9.61 15.17 -2.36
CA PHE A 246 -9.20 15.93 -3.53
C PHE A 246 -9.37 15.17 -4.85
N THR A 247 -9.76 13.89 -4.83
CA THR A 247 -9.97 13.11 -6.06
C THR A 247 -10.97 13.82 -6.98
N PRO A 248 -10.61 14.10 -8.25
CA PRO A 248 -11.49 14.82 -9.15
C PRO A 248 -12.79 14.06 -9.42
N LYS A 249 -13.93 14.73 -9.28
CA LYS A 249 -15.24 14.08 -9.45
C LYS A 249 -15.44 13.44 -10.82
N HIS A 250 -14.88 14.05 -11.87
CA HIS A 250 -14.95 13.50 -13.22
C HIS A 250 -14.23 12.15 -13.33
N ALA A 251 -13.15 11.95 -12.57
CA ALA A 251 -12.42 10.70 -12.56
C ALA A 251 -13.22 9.53 -11.94
N LEU A 252 -14.23 9.83 -11.12
CA LEU A 252 -15.07 8.83 -10.46
C LEU A 252 -16.31 8.44 -11.29
N THR A 253 -16.61 9.18 -12.35
CA THR A 253 -17.83 8.97 -13.14
C THR A 253 -17.63 7.75 -14.04
N THR A 254 -18.36 6.67 -13.77
CA THR A 254 -18.46 5.53 -14.68
C THR A 254 -19.37 5.90 -15.85
N LEU A 255 -18.85 5.91 -17.06
CA LEU A 255 -19.68 5.75 -18.25
C LEU A 255 -20.21 4.32 -18.17
N HIS A 256 -21.53 4.15 -18.10
CA HIS A 256 -22.23 2.89 -17.91
C HIS A 256 -21.51 1.73 -18.57
N ALA A 257 -20.80 0.92 -17.78
CA ALA A 257 -20.47 -0.42 -18.19
C ALA A 257 -21.80 -1.18 -18.20
N THR A 258 -22.16 -1.77 -19.34
CA THR A 258 -23.21 -2.76 -19.44
C THR A 258 -23.08 -3.71 -18.26
N GLU A 259 -24.19 -3.86 -17.53
CA GLU A 259 -24.32 -4.86 -16.47
C GLU A 259 -23.89 -6.21 -17.04
N GLY A 260 -22.62 -6.56 -16.82
CA GLY A 260 -22.15 -7.91 -16.96
C GLY A 260 -22.83 -8.70 -15.84
N GLU A 261 -23.52 -9.74 -16.22
CA GLU A 261 -24.16 -10.68 -15.29
C GLU A 261 -23.22 -10.95 -14.11
N GLU A 262 -23.69 -10.73 -12.90
CA GLU A 262 -23.01 -11.19 -11.69
C GLU A 262 -22.64 -12.66 -11.92
N PRO A 263 -21.40 -13.09 -11.67
CA PRO A 263 -21.09 -14.50 -11.69
C PRO A 263 -22.03 -15.13 -10.65
N LYS A 264 -22.96 -15.95 -11.13
CA LYS A 264 -23.83 -16.76 -10.27
C LYS A 264 -22.89 -17.52 -9.35
N THR A 265 -22.79 -17.09 -8.10
CA THR A 265 -22.28 -17.93 -7.03
C THR A 265 -23.17 -19.16 -7.07
N GLU A 266 -22.60 -20.29 -7.50
CA GLU A 266 -23.26 -21.58 -7.31
C GLU A 266 -23.70 -21.62 -5.85
N ALA A 267 -25.00 -21.79 -5.65
CA ALA A 267 -25.59 -21.96 -4.34
C ALA A 267 -24.88 -23.17 -3.69
N VAL A 268 -23.92 -22.88 -2.83
CA VAL A 268 -23.39 -23.88 -1.92
C VAL A 268 -24.57 -24.31 -1.07
N ALA A 269 -24.96 -25.58 -1.22
CA ALA A 269 -26.03 -26.17 -0.44
C ALA A 269 -25.87 -25.73 1.02
N GLU A 270 -26.94 -25.28 1.66
CA GLU A 270 -27.00 -24.84 3.07
C GLU A 270 -26.44 -25.97 3.93
N GLY A 271 -25.12 -25.95 4.19
CA GLY A 271 -24.43 -26.94 5.01
C GLY A 271 -24.36 -26.45 6.44
N VAL A 272 -25.05 -27.13 7.35
CA VAL A 272 -24.84 -26.96 8.78
C VAL A 272 -23.47 -27.55 9.14
N LEU A 273 -22.62 -26.73 9.74
CA LEU A 273 -21.31 -27.14 10.25
C LEU A 273 -21.51 -27.70 11.68
N HIS A 274 -21.10 -28.94 11.89
CA HIS A 274 -21.16 -29.61 13.19
C HIS A 274 -19.82 -29.48 13.91
N PHE A 275 -19.85 -28.85 15.07
CA PHE A 275 -18.71 -28.73 15.97
C PHE A 275 -18.92 -29.67 17.19
N GLU A 276 -17.88 -29.88 17.96
CA GLU A 276 -17.94 -30.68 19.18
C GLU A 276 -18.95 -30.10 20.22
N THR A 277 -19.11 -28.78 20.22
CA THR A 277 -19.92 -28.02 21.18
C THR A 277 -21.23 -27.47 20.61
N GLY A 278 -21.59 -27.83 19.37
CA GLY A 278 -22.83 -27.36 18.77
C GLY A 278 -22.78 -27.37 17.24
N SER A 279 -23.75 -26.72 16.61
CA SER A 279 -23.85 -26.64 15.15
C SER A 279 -24.23 -25.23 14.73
N LEU A 280 -23.60 -24.74 13.66
CA LEU A 280 -23.88 -23.44 13.05
C LEU A 280 -23.95 -23.59 11.53
N SER A 281 -24.78 -22.81 10.89
CA SER A 281 -24.73 -22.65 9.46
C SER A 281 -23.49 -21.84 9.04
N ALA A 282 -23.12 -21.90 7.78
CA ALA A 282 -22.02 -21.07 7.26
C ALA A 282 -22.30 -19.57 7.44
N GLU A 283 -23.59 -19.17 7.22
CA GLU A 283 -24.04 -17.80 7.43
C GLU A 283 -23.88 -17.36 8.90
N GLU A 284 -24.26 -18.20 9.87
CA GLU A 284 -24.10 -17.88 11.29
C GLU A 284 -22.64 -17.76 11.69
N VAL A 285 -21.76 -18.60 11.14
CA VAL A 285 -20.30 -18.50 11.37
C VAL A 285 -19.74 -17.20 10.81
N GLU A 286 -20.11 -16.81 9.57
CA GLU A 286 -19.67 -15.57 8.96
C GLU A 286 -20.19 -14.37 9.78
N ALA A 287 -21.49 -14.31 10.08
CA ALA A 287 -22.10 -13.24 10.85
C ALA A 287 -21.47 -13.09 12.26
N LEU A 288 -21.21 -14.21 12.94
CA LEU A 288 -20.55 -14.22 14.24
C LEU A 288 -19.15 -13.61 14.15
N LEU A 289 -18.35 -14.06 13.18
CA LEU A 289 -16.98 -13.54 13.00
C LEU A 289 -16.97 -12.07 12.60
N ASP A 290 -17.94 -11.58 11.83
CA ASP A 290 -18.05 -10.18 11.43
C ASP A 290 -18.57 -9.28 12.57
N THR A 291 -19.33 -9.84 13.52
CA THR A 291 -19.91 -9.10 14.65
C THR A 291 -18.92 -8.87 15.78
N ILE A 292 -17.94 -9.77 15.98
CA ILE A 292 -16.96 -9.59 17.06
C ILE A 292 -16.12 -8.34 16.83
N PRO A 293 -15.85 -7.50 17.87
CA PRO A 293 -15.11 -6.25 17.73
C PRO A 293 -13.59 -6.48 17.62
N LEU A 294 -13.20 -7.36 16.70
CA LEU A 294 -11.83 -7.78 16.46
C LEU A 294 -11.60 -7.88 14.95
N ASP A 295 -10.47 -7.40 14.48
CA ASP A 295 -10.01 -7.76 13.14
C ASP A 295 -9.39 -9.15 13.19
N VAL A 296 -9.93 -10.08 12.45
CA VAL A 296 -9.42 -11.45 12.36
C VAL A 296 -8.92 -11.71 10.94
N SER A 297 -7.72 -12.28 10.82
CA SER A 297 -7.19 -12.77 9.54
C SER A 297 -6.57 -14.14 9.76
N PHE A 298 -6.81 -15.09 8.85
CA PHE A 298 -6.25 -16.44 8.91
C PHE A 298 -5.38 -16.72 7.69
N ILE A 299 -4.18 -17.24 7.94
CA ILE A 299 -3.28 -17.80 6.93
C ILE A 299 -3.19 -19.32 7.10
N ASP A 300 -3.08 -20.05 5.99
CA ASP A 300 -2.90 -21.49 6.01
C ASP A 300 -1.45 -21.93 6.30
N ALA A 301 -1.22 -23.23 6.32
CA ALA A 301 0.11 -23.81 6.55
C ALA A 301 1.14 -23.44 5.46
N ASN A 302 0.69 -22.95 4.32
CA ASN A 302 1.52 -22.45 3.24
C ASN A 302 1.73 -20.93 3.29
N ASP A 303 1.37 -20.28 4.39
CA ASP A 303 1.47 -18.83 4.61
C ASP A 303 0.57 -17.98 3.70
N GLN A 304 -0.46 -18.57 3.10
CA GLN A 304 -1.40 -17.87 2.25
C GLN A 304 -2.60 -17.37 3.05
N VAL A 305 -2.98 -16.10 2.83
CA VAL A 305 -4.21 -15.54 3.40
C VAL A 305 -5.40 -16.32 2.87
N ARG A 306 -6.20 -16.90 3.76
CA ARG A 306 -7.37 -17.72 3.42
C ARG A 306 -8.68 -17.09 3.85
N TYR A 307 -8.65 -16.27 4.86
CA TYR A 307 -9.86 -15.63 5.41
C TYR A 307 -9.50 -14.34 6.13
N PHE A 308 -10.40 -13.39 6.11
CA PHE A 308 -10.49 -12.26 7.02
C PHE A 308 -11.96 -11.91 7.23
N ASN A 309 -12.32 -11.46 8.46
CA ASN A 309 -13.68 -11.03 8.75
C ASN A 309 -13.92 -9.58 8.28
N LYS A 310 -15.19 -9.20 8.11
CA LYS A 310 -15.62 -7.84 7.78
C LYS A 310 -16.00 -7.07 9.06
N ALA A 311 -15.05 -6.86 9.97
CA ALA A 311 -15.30 -6.02 11.13
C ALA A 311 -15.70 -4.59 10.70
N GLU A 312 -16.67 -3.99 11.37
CA GLU A 312 -17.26 -2.67 11.02
C GLU A 312 -16.22 -1.55 10.90
N LYS A 313 -15.20 -1.58 11.74
CA LYS A 313 -14.12 -0.56 11.78
C LYS A 313 -12.75 -1.22 11.78
N ARG A 314 -12.44 -1.90 10.67
CA ARG A 314 -11.14 -2.57 10.53
C ARG A 314 -9.98 -1.60 10.71
N ILE A 315 -8.99 -1.99 11.51
CA ILE A 315 -7.78 -1.18 11.77
C ILE A 315 -6.83 -1.28 10.59
N PHE A 316 -6.58 -2.51 10.11
CA PHE A 316 -5.78 -2.76 8.92
C PHE A 316 -6.71 -3.12 7.76
N VAL A 317 -6.65 -2.31 6.70
CA VAL A 317 -7.45 -2.53 5.49
C VAL A 317 -7.13 -3.90 4.88
N ARG A 318 -8.15 -4.62 4.50
CA ARG A 318 -8.07 -5.88 3.74
C ARG A 318 -9.19 -5.89 2.70
N THR A 319 -8.87 -6.31 1.50
CA THR A 319 -9.84 -6.58 0.44
C THR A 319 -9.74 -8.03 -0.01
N LYS A 320 -10.68 -8.51 -0.80
CA LYS A 320 -10.66 -9.88 -1.33
C LYS A 320 -9.41 -10.17 -2.18
N ALA A 321 -8.79 -9.14 -2.74
CA ALA A 321 -7.57 -9.26 -3.53
C ALA A 321 -6.41 -9.90 -2.75
N VAL A 322 -6.37 -9.78 -1.42
CA VAL A 322 -5.32 -10.40 -0.60
C VAL A 322 -5.48 -11.91 -0.42
N LEU A 323 -6.64 -12.49 -0.77
CA LEU A 323 -6.88 -13.93 -0.64
C LEU A 323 -5.95 -14.73 -1.55
N GLY A 324 -5.25 -15.73 -0.97
CA GLY A 324 -4.20 -16.50 -1.64
C GLY A 324 -2.82 -15.84 -1.66
N ARG A 325 -2.71 -14.58 -1.26
CA ARG A 325 -1.42 -13.87 -1.16
C ARG A 325 -0.59 -14.44 -0.01
N LYS A 326 0.73 -14.48 -0.19
CA LYS A 326 1.65 -14.83 0.90
C LYS A 326 1.65 -13.74 1.97
N VAL A 327 1.59 -14.13 3.25
CA VAL A 327 1.57 -13.19 4.37
C VAL A 327 2.77 -12.23 4.38
N GLN A 328 3.91 -12.68 3.90
CA GLN A 328 5.12 -11.85 3.75
C GLN A 328 4.89 -10.65 2.82
N MET A 329 4.05 -10.84 1.80
CA MET A 329 3.69 -9.79 0.84
C MET A 329 2.63 -8.82 1.38
N CYS A 330 2.02 -9.13 2.52
CA CYS A 330 1.05 -8.26 3.20
C CYS A 330 1.72 -7.33 4.24
N HIS A 331 3.04 -7.32 4.31
CA HIS A 331 3.80 -6.57 5.30
C HIS A 331 4.91 -5.73 4.66
N PRO A 332 5.19 -4.53 5.20
CA PRO A 332 6.33 -3.73 4.77
C PRO A 332 7.65 -4.52 4.87
N GLN A 333 8.56 -4.30 3.94
CA GLN A 333 9.86 -4.99 3.87
C GLN A 333 10.60 -5.01 5.21
N LYS A 334 10.57 -3.90 5.94
CA LYS A 334 11.21 -3.76 7.26
C LYS A 334 10.69 -4.74 8.33
N SER A 335 9.49 -5.31 8.16
CA SER A 335 8.89 -6.24 9.13
C SER A 335 8.82 -7.70 8.65
N ILE A 336 9.17 -7.99 7.40
CA ILE A 336 9.13 -9.36 6.84
C ILE A 336 9.96 -10.34 7.69
N HIS A 337 11.12 -9.94 8.16
CA HIS A 337 11.97 -10.79 8.99
C HIS A 337 11.29 -11.20 10.31
N VAL A 338 10.45 -10.31 10.89
CA VAL A 338 9.66 -10.62 12.08
C VAL A 338 8.54 -11.59 11.75
N VAL A 339 7.83 -11.36 10.62
CA VAL A 339 6.77 -12.26 10.14
C VAL A 339 7.33 -13.67 9.92
N ASN A 340 8.44 -13.80 9.21
CA ASN A 340 9.08 -15.09 8.97
C ASN A 340 9.46 -15.78 10.29
N LYS A 341 10.04 -15.04 11.23
CA LYS A 341 10.43 -15.57 12.55
C LYS A 341 9.21 -16.11 13.33
N ILE A 342 8.08 -15.43 13.28
CA ILE A 342 6.83 -15.88 13.93
C ILE A 342 6.32 -17.14 13.25
N VAL A 343 6.16 -17.12 11.93
CA VAL A 343 5.61 -18.24 11.17
C VAL A 343 6.49 -19.49 11.31
N ASP A 344 7.82 -19.34 11.23
CA ASP A 344 8.76 -20.45 11.43
C ASP A 344 8.70 -21.01 12.84
N ALA A 345 8.57 -20.15 13.86
CA ALA A 345 8.42 -20.60 15.23
C ALA A 345 7.13 -21.39 15.44
N PHE A 346 6.03 -20.97 14.81
CA PHE A 346 4.73 -21.65 14.87
C PHE A 346 4.74 -22.99 14.12
N LYS A 347 5.29 -23.03 12.89
CA LYS A 347 5.43 -24.26 12.10
C LYS A 347 6.26 -25.32 12.83
N ASN A 348 7.33 -24.89 13.47
CA ASN A 348 8.24 -25.79 14.17
C ASN A 348 7.81 -26.11 15.62
N GLY A 349 6.65 -25.65 16.07
CA GLY A 349 6.14 -25.91 17.42
C GLY A 349 6.97 -25.25 18.54
N LYS A 350 7.80 -24.27 18.23
CA LYS A 350 8.64 -23.58 19.23
C LYS A 350 7.85 -22.56 20.03
N LYS A 351 6.83 -21.96 19.43
CA LYS A 351 5.92 -21.00 20.03
C LYS A 351 4.54 -21.16 19.41
N ASP A 352 3.51 -20.75 20.15
CA ASP A 352 2.11 -20.76 19.69
C ASP A 352 1.47 -19.38 19.74
N VAL A 353 2.15 -18.40 20.35
CA VAL A 353 1.65 -17.03 20.51
C VAL A 353 2.78 -16.03 20.27
N ALA A 354 2.45 -14.95 19.57
CA ALA A 354 3.23 -13.73 19.51
C ALA A 354 2.30 -12.53 19.71
N ALA A 355 2.76 -11.49 20.41
CA ALA A 355 1.95 -10.32 20.68
C ALA A 355 2.78 -9.04 20.54
N PHE A 356 2.12 -8.01 20.01
CA PHE A 356 2.64 -6.66 19.82
C PHE A 356 1.59 -5.64 20.24
N TRP A 357 2.02 -4.44 20.56
CA TRP A 357 1.12 -3.30 20.73
C TRP A 357 1.79 -2.05 20.20
N ILE A 358 0.99 -1.23 19.56
CA ILE A 358 1.46 0.00 18.91
C ILE A 358 0.46 1.12 19.16
N THR A 359 0.90 2.36 19.06
CA THR A 359 0.01 3.50 18.90
C THR A 359 -0.10 3.81 17.40
N LEU A 360 -1.33 3.79 16.87
CA LEU A 360 -1.63 4.04 15.48
C LEU A 360 -2.83 4.99 15.39
N ASN A 361 -2.64 6.20 14.84
CA ASN A 361 -3.69 7.22 14.70
C ASN A 361 -4.46 7.44 16.02
N ASP A 362 -3.74 7.72 17.10
CA ASP A 362 -4.23 7.94 18.47
C ASP A 362 -4.96 6.74 19.11
N ARG A 363 -4.94 5.58 18.45
CA ARG A 363 -5.47 4.33 19.00
C ARG A 363 -4.35 3.48 19.56
N PHE A 364 -4.59 2.85 20.69
CA PHE A 364 -3.70 1.83 21.24
C PHE A 364 -4.14 0.47 20.73
N VAL A 365 -3.37 -0.06 19.79
CA VAL A 365 -3.71 -1.27 19.05
C VAL A 365 -2.94 -2.46 19.61
N HIS A 366 -3.66 -3.51 19.98
CA HIS A 366 -3.09 -4.79 20.43
C HIS A 366 -3.19 -5.81 19.29
N ILE A 367 -2.06 -6.33 18.84
CA ILE A 367 -1.92 -7.26 17.73
C ILE A 367 -1.42 -8.58 18.29
N ARG A 368 -2.15 -9.67 18.04
CA ARG A 368 -1.80 -11.00 18.53
C ARG A 368 -1.83 -11.99 17.38
N PHE A 369 -0.89 -12.91 17.40
CA PHE A 369 -0.81 -14.03 16.45
C PHE A 369 -0.86 -15.32 17.25
N PHE A 370 -1.65 -16.28 16.76
CA PHE A 370 -1.80 -17.59 17.37
C PHE A 370 -1.59 -18.67 16.33
N ALA A 371 -0.79 -19.70 16.66
CA ALA A 371 -0.71 -20.90 15.84
C ALA A 371 -2.03 -21.67 15.91
N VAL A 372 -2.63 -21.95 14.76
CA VAL A 372 -3.83 -22.77 14.67
C VAL A 372 -3.41 -24.23 14.44
N ARG A 373 -3.83 -25.12 15.34
CA ARG A 373 -3.51 -26.52 15.29
C ARG A 373 -4.79 -27.36 15.24
N GLY A 374 -4.78 -28.38 14.39
CA GLY A 374 -5.84 -29.39 14.33
C GLY A 374 -5.68 -30.47 15.38
N LYS A 375 -6.57 -31.45 15.33
CA LYS A 375 -6.49 -32.67 16.15
C LYS A 375 -5.12 -33.34 15.95
N GLY A 376 -4.49 -33.77 17.03
CA GLY A 376 -3.13 -34.33 16.98
C GLY A 376 -1.98 -33.32 16.88
N GLY A 377 -2.24 -32.01 17.06
CA GLY A 377 -1.21 -30.96 17.11
C GLY A 377 -0.69 -30.52 15.73
N LYS A 378 -1.26 -31.01 14.62
CA LYS A 378 -0.89 -30.65 13.27
C LYS A 378 -1.09 -29.14 13.07
N TYR A 379 -0.04 -28.43 12.64
CA TYR A 379 -0.13 -27.03 12.26
C TYR A 379 -1.02 -26.84 11.03
N LEU A 380 -2.07 -26.06 11.16
CA LEU A 380 -3.03 -25.73 10.10
C LEU A 380 -2.79 -24.33 9.52
N GLY A 381 -2.17 -23.46 10.30
CA GLY A 381 -1.95 -22.07 9.91
C GLY A 381 -1.82 -21.17 11.15
N ALA A 382 -1.96 -19.86 10.93
CA ALA A 382 -1.97 -18.89 12.02
C ALA A 382 -3.15 -17.92 11.87
N VAL A 383 -3.67 -17.47 13.00
CA VAL A 383 -4.67 -16.42 13.09
C VAL A 383 -4.04 -15.17 13.68
N GLU A 384 -4.25 -14.04 12.99
CA GLU A 384 -3.98 -12.69 13.48
C GLU A 384 -5.27 -12.14 14.08
N VAL A 385 -5.17 -11.57 15.28
CA VAL A 385 -6.26 -10.87 15.97
C VAL A 385 -5.79 -9.49 16.34
N VAL A 386 -6.45 -8.46 15.80
CA VAL A 386 -6.13 -7.06 16.06
C VAL A 386 -7.30 -6.40 16.77
N GLN A 387 -7.00 -5.63 17.80
CA GLN A 387 -7.99 -4.98 18.64
C GLN A 387 -7.55 -3.56 19.00
N ASP A 388 -8.44 -2.59 18.82
CA ASP A 388 -8.33 -1.28 19.45
C ASP A 388 -8.69 -1.44 20.95
N VAL A 389 -7.71 -1.24 21.80
CA VAL A 389 -7.89 -1.34 23.25
C VAL A 389 -7.81 0.03 23.93
N THR A 390 -7.91 1.12 23.18
CA THR A 390 -7.81 2.49 23.69
C THR A 390 -8.81 2.74 24.82
N ASP A 391 -10.07 2.40 24.61
CA ASP A 391 -11.11 2.61 25.60
C ASP A 391 -11.09 1.54 26.69
N ILE A 392 -10.70 0.31 26.35
CA ILE A 392 -10.53 -0.77 27.34
C ILE A 392 -9.48 -0.38 28.39
N ARG A 393 -8.39 0.28 27.98
CA ARG A 393 -7.34 0.74 28.90
C ARG A 393 -7.78 1.85 29.89
N LYS A 394 -8.91 2.51 29.61
CA LYS A 394 -9.47 3.57 30.46
C LYS A 394 -10.50 3.02 31.46
N LEU A 395 -10.88 1.73 31.36
CA LEU A 395 -11.85 1.14 32.24
C LEU A 395 -11.28 0.98 33.64
N GLU A 396 -12.03 1.44 34.64
CA GLU A 396 -11.71 1.34 36.07
C GLU A 396 -12.89 0.72 36.85
N GLY A 397 -12.59 0.07 37.95
CA GLY A 397 -13.61 -0.51 38.84
C GLY A 397 -14.42 -1.63 38.18
N GLN A 398 -15.74 -1.65 38.40
CA GLN A 398 -16.68 -2.66 37.91
C GLN A 398 -17.95 -2.00 37.37
N LYS A 399 -18.43 -2.42 36.21
CA LYS A 399 -19.74 -2.07 35.66
C LYS A 399 -20.59 -3.34 35.59
N ARG A 400 -21.58 -3.45 36.46
CA ARG A 400 -22.44 -4.64 36.60
C ARG A 400 -23.86 -4.43 36.06
N LEU A 401 -24.26 -3.18 35.82
CA LEU A 401 -25.61 -2.84 35.36
C LEU A 401 -25.53 -2.21 33.99
N LEU A 402 -26.56 -2.42 33.17
CA LEU A 402 -26.75 -1.72 31.92
C LEU A 402 -27.17 -0.27 32.19
N ASP A 403 -26.69 0.65 31.41
CA ASP A 403 -27.03 2.07 31.41
C ASP A 403 -27.97 2.44 30.27
N TRP A 404 -28.59 1.43 29.64
CA TRP A 404 -29.57 1.66 28.57
C TRP A 404 -30.90 2.05 29.16
N GLU A 405 -31.43 3.17 28.78
CA GLU A 405 -32.84 3.47 28.97
C GLU A 405 -33.63 2.65 27.94
N PHE A 406 -34.36 1.65 28.37
CA PHE A 406 -35.36 1.01 27.55
C PHE A 406 -36.48 2.01 27.36
N SER A 407 -36.45 2.79 26.28
CA SER A 407 -37.61 3.55 25.82
C SER A 407 -38.71 2.52 25.49
N GLY A 408 -39.58 2.28 26.47
CA GLY A 408 -40.75 1.45 26.28
C GLY A 408 -41.58 1.95 25.14
N LYS A 409 -41.85 1.06 24.16
CA LYS A 409 -42.97 1.21 23.26
C LYS A 409 -44.21 0.67 23.94
#